data_69e877f447dedf93ff146cec5905351f
#
_entry.id   69e877f447dedf93ff146cec5905351f
#
_cell.length_a   1.000
_cell.length_b   1.000
_cell.length_c   1.000
_cell.angle_alpha   90.00
_cell.angle_beta   90.00
_cell.angle_gamma   90.00
#
_symmetry.space_group_name_H-M   'P 1'
#
loop_
_entity.id
_entity.type
_entity.pdbx_description
1 polymer ?
#
loop_
_entity_poly.entity_id
_entity_poly.type
_entity_poly.pdbx_seq_one_letter_code
_entity_poly.pdbx_strand_id
1 'polypeptide(L)'
;MIMNKVYDNLVSSAINSIIIEDNVVKVVYNSNKDKEYTFTCSNTEEFVEKLSEELIDVELNNGKGSVGHFLHQQIKNNVLVETK
;
A
#
# COMPACT_ATOMS: atom_id res chain seq x y z
N MET A 1 -9.92 13.65 11.99
CA MET A 1 -8.46 13.88 11.83
C MET A 1 -8.04 13.37 10.47
N ILE A 2 -7.32 14.19 9.71
CA ILE A 2 -6.84 13.80 8.40
C ILE A 2 -5.53 13.04 8.54
N MET A 3 -5.44 11.88 7.89
CA MET A 3 -4.22 11.08 7.89
C MET A 3 -3.54 11.20 6.54
N ASN A 4 -2.31 11.70 6.54
CA ASN A 4 -1.49 11.79 5.33
C ASN A 4 -0.18 11.08 5.58
N LYS A 5 0.09 10.03 4.82
CA LYS A 5 1.34 9.27 4.90
C LYS A 5 1.82 8.94 3.51
N VAL A 6 3.13 8.99 3.33
CA VAL A 6 3.77 8.64 2.06
C VAL A 6 4.82 7.57 2.33
N TYR A 7 4.70 6.45 1.63
CA TYR A 7 5.70 5.38 1.66
C TYR A 7 6.32 5.31 0.28
N ASP A 8 7.52 5.80 0.13
CA ASP A 8 8.25 5.75 -1.14
C ASP A 8 9.51 4.88 -0.99
N ASN A 9 10.15 4.58 -2.10
CA ASN A 9 11.36 3.76 -2.11
C ASN A 9 11.18 2.44 -1.36
N LEU A 10 10.02 1.80 -1.57
CA LEU A 10 9.70 0.57 -0.88
C LEU A 10 10.59 -0.58 -1.32
N VAL A 11 10.94 -1.45 -0.36
CA VAL A 11 11.67 -2.67 -0.64
C VAL A 11 10.67 -3.67 -1.23
N SER A 12 10.36 -3.50 -2.52
CA SER A 12 9.39 -4.33 -3.22
C SER A 12 9.72 -4.35 -4.70
N SER A 13 9.62 -5.52 -5.33
CA SER A 13 9.81 -5.63 -6.77
C SER A 13 8.59 -5.12 -7.55
N ALA A 14 7.43 -5.07 -6.93
CA ALA A 14 6.18 -4.71 -7.59
C ALA A 14 5.72 -3.28 -7.32
N ILE A 15 5.88 -2.80 -6.09
CA ILE A 15 5.32 -1.53 -5.64
C ILE A 15 6.42 -0.47 -5.50
N ASN A 16 6.23 0.68 -6.17
CA ASN A 16 7.16 1.80 -6.04
C ASN A 16 6.83 2.67 -4.83
N SER A 17 5.57 3.04 -4.68
CA SER A 17 5.15 3.90 -3.56
C SER A 17 3.69 3.70 -3.22
N ILE A 18 3.35 4.07 -1.99
CA ILE A 18 1.98 4.08 -1.48
C ILE A 18 1.77 5.42 -0.79
N ILE A 19 0.71 6.11 -1.16
CA ILE A 19 0.37 7.41 -0.60
C ILE A 19 -1.01 7.28 0.05
N ILE A 20 -1.12 7.66 1.31
CA ILE A 20 -2.37 7.58 2.04
C ILE A 20 -2.83 8.99 2.39
N GLU A 21 -4.01 9.35 1.91
CA GLU A 21 -4.63 10.65 2.17
C GLU A 21 -6.04 10.41 2.67
N ASP A 22 -6.27 10.63 3.97
CA ASP A 22 -7.56 10.45 4.63
C ASP A 22 -8.11 9.02 4.38
N ASN A 23 -9.16 8.85 3.61
CA ASN A 23 -9.74 7.55 3.29
C ASN A 23 -9.26 6.99 1.95
N VAL A 24 -8.29 7.62 1.33
CA VAL A 24 -7.84 7.27 -0.01
C VAL A 24 -6.42 6.72 0.06
N VAL A 25 -6.20 5.60 -0.63
CA VAL A 25 -4.88 4.99 -0.76
C VAL A 25 -4.50 5.00 -2.24
N LYS A 26 -3.38 5.60 -2.55
CA LYS A 26 -2.87 5.67 -3.92
C LYS A 26 -1.65 4.78 -4.04
N VAL A 27 -1.61 3.98 -5.08
CA VAL A 27 -0.53 3.01 -5.28
C VAL A 27 0.13 3.22 -6.63
N VAL A 28 1.45 3.29 -6.63
CA VAL A 28 2.24 3.37 -7.86
C VAL A 28 3.06 2.09 -7.98
N TYR A 29 2.90 1.40 -9.11
CA TYR A 29 3.62 0.15 -9.37
C TYR A 29 4.91 0.42 -10.12
N ASN A 30 5.92 -0.42 -9.86
CA ASN A 30 7.21 -0.31 -10.54
C ASN A 30 7.10 -0.55 -12.05
N SER A 31 6.13 -1.37 -12.46
CA SER A 31 5.93 -1.69 -13.89
C SER A 31 5.37 -0.51 -14.68
N ASN A 32 4.72 0.44 -14.02
CA ASN A 32 4.19 1.63 -14.68
C ASN A 32 4.14 2.79 -13.68
N LYS A 33 5.28 3.46 -13.52
CA LYS A 33 5.44 4.56 -12.56
C LYS A 33 4.66 5.81 -12.94
N ASP A 34 4.20 5.88 -14.18
CA ASP A 34 3.43 7.03 -14.65
C ASP A 34 1.95 6.93 -14.30
N LYS A 35 1.53 5.77 -13.81
CA LYS A 35 0.14 5.54 -13.47
C LYS A 35 -0.03 5.36 -11.97
N GLU A 36 -1.01 6.08 -11.42
CA GLU A 36 -1.36 6.00 -10.01
C GLU A 36 -2.75 5.37 -9.88
N TYR A 37 -2.82 4.30 -9.12
CA TYR A 37 -4.09 3.62 -8.85
C TYR A 37 -4.65 4.13 -7.54
N THR A 38 -5.91 4.55 -7.56
CA THR A 38 -6.59 5.13 -6.40
C THR A 38 -7.59 4.15 -5.83
N PHE A 39 -7.51 3.94 -4.52
CA PHE A 39 -8.42 3.06 -3.80
C PHE A 39 -9.06 3.81 -2.65
N THR A 40 -10.28 3.44 -2.31
CA THR A 40 -10.94 3.90 -1.09
C THR A 40 -10.70 2.88 0.00
N CYS A 41 -10.38 3.33 1.20
CA CYS A 41 -10.13 2.45 2.33
C CYS A 41 -11.13 2.76 3.44
N SER A 42 -11.85 1.73 3.91
CA SER A 42 -12.87 1.89 4.94
C SER A 42 -12.27 2.13 6.33
N ASN A 43 -11.06 1.61 6.56
CA ASN A 43 -10.36 1.79 7.84
C ASN A 43 -8.88 1.98 7.59
N THR A 44 -8.50 3.23 7.33
CA THR A 44 -7.12 3.58 7.02
C THR A 44 -6.17 3.37 8.20
N GLU A 45 -6.64 3.56 9.43
CA GLU A 45 -5.79 3.35 10.61
C GLU A 45 -5.35 1.89 10.70
N GLU A 46 -6.27 0.96 10.53
CA GLU A 46 -5.96 -0.45 10.55
C GLU A 46 -5.08 -0.83 9.36
N PHE A 47 -5.39 -0.29 8.17
CA PHE A 47 -4.59 -0.54 6.99
C PHE A 47 -3.14 -0.08 7.18
N VAL A 48 -2.94 1.13 7.72
CA VAL A 48 -1.61 1.68 7.97
C VAL A 48 -0.86 0.82 8.98
N GLU A 49 -1.54 0.37 10.03
CA GLU A 49 -0.92 -0.47 11.04
C GLU A 49 -0.42 -1.79 10.43
N LYS A 50 -1.27 -2.44 9.64
CA LYS A 50 -0.90 -3.69 8.96
C LYS A 50 0.18 -3.48 7.92
N LEU A 51 0.11 -2.39 7.17
CA LEU A 51 1.12 -2.06 6.19
C LEU A 51 2.48 -1.85 6.85
N SER A 52 2.51 -1.14 7.97
CA SER A 52 3.76 -0.91 8.70
C SER A 52 4.38 -2.22 9.16
N GLU A 53 3.56 -3.15 9.67
CA GLU A 53 4.03 -4.47 10.07
C GLU A 53 4.60 -5.24 8.87
N GLU A 54 3.91 -5.19 7.73
CA GLU A 54 4.37 -5.86 6.52
C GLU A 54 5.69 -5.30 6.01
N LEU A 55 5.85 -3.98 6.06
CA LEU A 55 7.09 -3.34 5.62
C LEU A 55 8.25 -3.74 6.52
N ILE A 56 8.03 -3.87 7.82
CA ILE A 56 9.06 -4.32 8.76
C ILE A 56 9.43 -5.78 8.45
N ASP A 57 8.45 -6.64 8.21
CA ASP A 57 8.69 -8.04 7.88
C ASP A 57 9.49 -8.18 6.59
N VAL A 58 9.15 -7.41 5.57
CA VAL A 58 9.87 -7.41 4.29
C VAL A 58 11.32 -6.98 4.50
N GLU A 59 11.54 -5.94 5.30
CA GLU A 59 12.88 -5.44 5.59
C GLU A 59 13.71 -6.47 6.36
N LEU A 60 13.11 -7.10 7.38
CA LEU A 60 13.80 -8.10 8.19
C LEU A 60 14.15 -9.36 7.39
N ASN A 61 13.38 -9.66 6.35
CA ASN A 61 13.60 -10.82 5.49
C ASN A 61 14.37 -10.49 4.22
N ASN A 62 15.09 -9.37 4.21
CA ASN A 62 15.90 -8.92 3.07
C ASN A 62 15.09 -8.79 1.77
N GLY A 63 13.87 -8.30 1.89
CA GLY A 63 12.99 -8.10 0.76
C GLY A 63 12.26 -9.33 0.28
N LYS A 64 12.27 -10.41 1.02
CA LYS A 64 11.59 -11.65 0.64
C LYS A 64 10.09 -11.62 0.88
N GLY A 65 9.60 -10.67 1.66
CA GLY A 65 8.17 -10.48 1.80
C GLY A 65 7.60 -9.82 0.55
N SER A 66 6.30 -9.62 0.52
CA SER A 66 5.66 -9.04 -0.67
C SER A 66 4.60 -8.02 -0.27
N VAL A 67 4.96 -6.75 -0.44
CA VAL A 67 4.02 -5.64 -0.27
C VAL A 67 2.92 -5.75 -1.33
N GLY A 68 3.28 -6.18 -2.55
CA GLY A 68 2.30 -6.41 -3.60
C GLY A 68 1.27 -7.46 -3.22
N HIS A 69 1.72 -8.55 -2.61
CA HIS A 69 0.82 -9.61 -2.16
C HIS A 69 -0.11 -9.09 -1.04
N PHE A 70 0.44 -8.32 -0.12
CA PHE A 70 -0.33 -7.70 0.95
C PHE A 70 -1.45 -6.82 0.38
N LEU A 71 -1.10 -5.95 -0.58
CA LEU A 71 -2.08 -5.07 -1.22
C LEU A 71 -3.17 -5.88 -1.94
N HIS A 72 -2.76 -6.96 -2.63
CA HIS A 72 -3.71 -7.83 -3.32
C HIS A 72 -4.71 -8.44 -2.34
N GLN A 73 -4.24 -8.87 -1.17
CA GLN A 73 -5.11 -9.42 -0.13
C GLN A 73 -6.10 -8.36 0.38
N GLN A 74 -5.64 -7.12 0.54
CA GLN A 74 -6.52 -6.04 0.99
C GLN A 74 -7.60 -5.74 -0.05
N ILE A 75 -7.26 -5.77 -1.33
CA ILE A 75 -8.23 -5.59 -2.41
C ILE A 75 -9.22 -6.75 -2.43
N LYS A 76 -8.71 -7.97 -2.32
CA LYS A 76 -9.54 -9.17 -2.32
C LYS A 76 -10.53 -9.19 -1.15
N ASN A 77 -10.11 -8.68 0.00
CA ASN A 77 -10.94 -8.62 1.21
C ASN A 77 -11.81 -7.37 1.27
N ASN A 78 -11.84 -6.57 0.22
CA ASN A 78 -12.62 -5.33 0.13
C ASN A 78 -12.23 -4.27 1.16
N VAL A 79 -11.03 -4.36 1.70
CA VAL A 79 -10.47 -3.31 2.54
C VAL A 79 -10.09 -2.12 1.67
N LEU A 80 -9.54 -2.40 0.49
CA LEU A 80 -9.26 -1.42 -0.54
C LEU A 80 -10.21 -1.66 -1.72
N VAL A 81 -10.93 -0.62 -2.11
CA VAL A 81 -11.85 -0.68 -3.25
C VAL A 81 -11.38 0.33 -4.28
N GLU A 82 -11.05 -0.15 -5.48
CA GLU A 82 -10.58 0.72 -6.53
C GLU A 82 -11.65 1.71 -6.95
N THR A 83 -11.28 3.00 -7.00
CA THR A 83 -12.16 4.06 -7.48
C THR A 83 -11.78 4.41 -8.91
N LYS A 84 -12.79 4.61 -9.74
CA LYS A 84 -12.58 5.03 -11.13
C LYS A 84 -12.99 6.46 -11.33
#